data_02484811e99cea53b45730d22c62c2bf
#
_entry.id   02484811e99cea53b45730d22c62c2bf
#
_cell.length_a   1.000
_cell.length_b   1.000
_cell.length_c   1.000
_cell.angle_alpha   90.00
_cell.angle_beta   90.00
_cell.angle_gamma   90.00
#
_symmetry.space_group_name_H-M   'P 1'
#
loop_
_entity.id
_entity.type
_entity.pdbx_description
1 polymer ?
#
loop_
_entity_poly.entity_id
_entity_poly.type
_entity_poly.pdbx_seq_one_letter_code
_entity_poly.pdbx_strand_id
1 'polypeptide(L)'
;MAKIKRRKLPVGVQSFRKIREEGYLYVDKTDIVWELANNGDQYNYLSRPRRFGKSVLVDTLESYFLGRKDLFEGLKIMEMEEEWNQHPVIRLDMSRGGASAQGIQSYLNICFKSYEQKYNITPDPTAQLADRFDAIITTAYQQTGMKVVVLIDEYDSPLQHSWKTPEHEACTDIYRNVFAILKADDEFERFVFITGITKFTQISLFSALNNLTNISFLPQYAPLCGITEEEISENFQPELEKMAEMNNWTLQQTHDKLKEYYDGYHFSEDNMVDIYNPFSLVNALSQSKLANFWAASGATSRLPKFITNAELHLGDFENCRILRNVLETSDVTGGGVSLFLYQSGYLTIKDSDEFGYILGFPNKEVRQALYETVLPALTMREESEIQSMQANLYMQLGTGQVSEAMKSLKALIADVPYSNKKMASMDMEERYRLIISTILNAIGMKVEIEHMLSTGRIDLISSTSQYIYVIELKLRNNGGKEAAVRQIIEHQYMEPFKADSRKVIGLGIELDDEGKGLLDWKVAKE
;
A
#
# COMPACT_ATOMS: atom_id res chain seq x y z
N MET A 1 -33.37 27.28 3.55
CA MET A 1 -32.26 26.32 3.60
C MET A 1 -30.95 27.10 3.56
N ALA A 2 -30.19 27.13 4.64
CA ALA A 2 -28.87 27.76 4.66
C ALA A 2 -27.97 26.97 3.69
N LYS A 3 -27.31 27.68 2.74
CA LYS A 3 -26.28 27.05 1.90
C LYS A 3 -25.17 26.56 2.83
N ILE A 4 -25.10 25.26 3.09
CA ILE A 4 -23.98 24.62 3.78
C ILE A 4 -22.74 24.98 2.96
N LYS A 5 -21.85 25.80 3.52
CA LYS A 5 -20.61 26.20 2.88
C LYS A 5 -19.80 24.91 2.68
N ARG A 6 -19.61 24.49 1.44
CA ARG A 6 -18.92 23.24 1.09
C ARG A 6 -17.51 23.29 1.66
N ARG A 7 -17.17 22.41 2.60
CA ARG A 7 -15.80 22.29 3.10
C ARG A 7 -14.90 21.78 1.97
N LYS A 8 -13.68 22.28 1.92
CA LYS A 8 -12.69 21.84 0.94
C LYS A 8 -12.01 20.57 1.47
N LEU A 9 -12.17 19.45 0.77
CA LEU A 9 -11.43 18.24 1.08
C LEU A 9 -10.06 18.27 0.39
N PRO A 10 -8.95 17.83 1.06
CA PRO A 10 -7.58 17.97 0.55
C PRO A 10 -7.21 16.86 -0.45
N VAL A 11 -8.03 16.67 -1.49
CA VAL A 11 -7.78 15.67 -2.54
C VAL A 11 -6.47 15.99 -3.26
N GLY A 12 -5.45 15.15 -3.07
CA GLY A 12 -4.14 15.31 -3.71
C GLY A 12 -3.29 16.46 -3.18
N VAL A 13 -3.70 17.14 -2.10
CA VAL A 13 -2.90 18.22 -1.47
C VAL A 13 -1.86 17.59 -0.53
N GLN A 14 -0.58 17.88 -0.75
CA GLN A 14 0.55 17.34 0.00
C GLN A 14 1.23 18.38 0.91
N SER A 15 0.79 19.62 0.93
CA SER A 15 1.36 20.68 1.74
C SER A 15 0.43 21.01 2.91
N PHE A 16 0.92 20.85 4.14
CA PHE A 16 0.25 21.27 5.37
C PHE A 16 -0.04 22.76 5.35
N ARG A 17 0.96 23.57 5.00
CA ARG A 17 0.79 25.01 4.85
C ARG A 17 -0.39 25.36 3.95
N LYS A 18 -0.45 24.78 2.74
CA LYS A 18 -1.55 25.01 1.80
C LYS A 18 -2.90 24.57 2.38
N ILE A 19 -2.93 23.41 3.08
CA ILE A 19 -4.14 22.92 3.74
C ILE A 19 -4.66 23.97 4.72
N ARG A 20 -3.78 24.54 5.54
CA ARG A 20 -4.15 25.53 6.57
C ARG A 20 -4.50 26.89 5.98
N GLU A 21 -3.68 27.43 5.09
CA GLU A 21 -3.88 28.75 4.49
C GLU A 21 -5.13 28.82 3.59
N GLU A 22 -5.46 27.75 2.86
CA GLU A 22 -6.63 27.71 1.98
C GLU A 22 -7.90 27.14 2.63
N GLY A 23 -7.85 26.75 3.90
CA GLY A 23 -8.99 26.24 4.67
C GLY A 23 -9.53 24.91 4.22
N TYR A 24 -8.63 23.99 3.83
CA TYR A 24 -8.98 22.57 3.65
C TYR A 24 -9.19 21.88 5.00
N LEU A 25 -9.95 20.79 4.98
CA LEU A 25 -10.05 19.91 6.14
C LEU A 25 -8.67 19.33 6.45
N TYR A 26 -8.27 19.39 7.70
CA TYR A 26 -7.07 18.75 8.23
C TYR A 26 -7.48 17.80 9.36
N VAL A 27 -7.13 16.52 9.27
CA VAL A 27 -7.27 15.56 10.36
C VAL A 27 -6.08 15.78 11.28
N ASP A 28 -6.35 16.27 12.48
CA ASP A 28 -5.34 16.77 13.39
C ASP A 28 -4.58 15.63 14.10
N LYS A 29 -3.29 15.54 13.81
CA LYS A 29 -2.31 14.62 14.41
C LYS A 29 -1.14 15.36 15.07
N THR A 30 -1.35 16.64 15.34
CA THR A 30 -0.26 17.50 15.79
C THR A 30 0.19 17.22 17.22
N ASP A 31 -0.64 16.56 18.02
CA ASP A 31 -0.26 15.96 19.30
C ASP A 31 0.85 14.90 19.12
N ILE A 32 0.69 13.97 18.19
CA ILE A 32 1.69 12.93 17.89
C ILE A 32 2.94 13.55 17.24
N VAL A 33 2.76 14.61 16.43
CA VAL A 33 3.89 15.36 15.84
C VAL A 33 4.73 16.03 16.93
N TRP A 34 4.08 16.63 17.93
CA TRP A 34 4.77 17.24 19.06
C TRP A 34 5.54 16.21 19.90
N GLU A 35 4.90 15.08 20.21
CA GLU A 35 5.55 13.96 20.91
C GLU A 35 6.77 13.45 20.14
N LEU A 36 6.67 13.25 18.84
CA LEU A 36 7.79 12.83 18.00
C LEU A 36 8.93 13.85 18.02
N ALA A 37 8.62 15.13 17.95
CA ALA A 37 9.61 16.20 17.87
C ALA A 37 10.32 16.47 19.21
N ASN A 38 9.66 16.22 20.36
CA ASN A 38 10.15 16.62 21.67
C ASN A 38 10.51 15.45 22.59
N ASN A 39 9.78 14.33 22.50
CA ASN A 39 9.97 13.15 23.33
C ASN A 39 10.50 11.93 22.53
N GLY A 40 10.57 12.04 21.19
CA GLY A 40 11.18 11.03 20.33
C GLY A 40 12.71 11.12 20.29
N ASP A 41 13.31 10.17 19.60
CA ASP A 41 14.75 10.17 19.34
C ASP A 41 15.15 11.30 18.38
N GLN A 42 16.45 11.66 18.39
CA GLN A 42 16.98 12.68 17.47
C GLN A 42 16.89 12.24 16.01
N TYR A 43 17.10 10.95 15.74
CA TYR A 43 17.11 10.39 14.39
C TYR A 43 15.96 9.42 14.22
N ASN A 44 15.03 9.73 13.32
CA ASN A 44 13.81 8.97 13.13
C ASN A 44 13.62 8.53 11.68
N TYR A 45 13.25 7.28 11.50
CA TYR A 45 12.86 6.73 10.21
C TYR A 45 11.42 6.25 10.23
N LEU A 46 10.61 6.71 9.26
CA LEU A 46 9.22 6.28 9.07
C LEU A 46 9.01 5.71 7.67
N SER A 47 8.62 4.44 7.62
CA SER A 47 8.09 3.81 6.41
C SER A 47 6.56 3.73 6.48
N ARG A 48 5.90 4.17 5.41
CA ARG A 48 4.47 3.98 5.19
C ARG A 48 4.21 3.77 3.70
N PRO A 49 3.17 3.06 3.31
CA PRO A 49 2.82 2.89 1.89
C PRO A 49 2.62 4.23 1.18
N ARG A 50 2.55 4.19 -0.14
CA ARG A 50 2.22 5.39 -0.94
C ARG A 50 0.85 5.93 -0.55
N ARG A 51 0.68 7.26 -0.61
CA ARG A 51 -0.59 7.96 -0.36
C ARG A 51 -1.08 7.95 1.09
N PHE A 52 -0.21 7.66 2.06
CA PHE A 52 -0.53 7.71 3.50
C PHE A 52 -0.29 9.08 4.17
N GLY A 53 0.08 10.11 3.43
CA GLY A 53 0.25 11.46 4.00
C GLY A 53 1.66 11.75 4.54
N LYS A 54 2.69 10.94 4.19
CA LYS A 54 4.09 11.18 4.61
C LYS A 54 4.58 12.58 4.28
N SER A 55 4.35 13.07 3.07
CA SER A 55 4.80 14.41 2.66
C SER A 55 4.05 15.53 3.38
N VAL A 56 2.79 15.31 3.78
CA VAL A 56 2.05 16.25 4.65
C VAL A 56 2.68 16.27 6.03
N LEU A 57 3.06 15.12 6.59
CA LEU A 57 3.77 15.03 7.86
C LEU A 57 5.11 15.76 7.81
N VAL A 58 5.90 15.57 6.75
CA VAL A 58 7.18 16.29 6.56
C VAL A 58 6.95 17.81 6.50
N ASP A 59 5.91 18.27 5.79
CA ASP A 59 5.55 19.69 5.70
C ASP A 59 5.01 20.25 7.03
N THR A 60 4.36 19.41 7.84
CA THR A 60 3.93 19.75 9.20
C THR A 60 5.14 19.91 10.14
N LEU A 61 6.08 18.96 10.12
CA LEU A 61 7.34 19.05 10.88
C LEU A 61 8.17 20.28 10.45
N GLU A 62 8.29 20.54 9.15
CA GLU A 62 8.96 21.72 8.64
C GLU A 62 8.32 23.00 9.19
N SER A 63 6.99 23.09 9.11
CA SER A 63 6.25 24.26 9.61
C SER A 63 6.39 24.45 11.10
N TYR A 64 6.40 23.36 11.88
CA TYR A 64 6.60 23.37 13.32
C TYR A 64 8.01 23.90 13.69
N PHE A 65 9.05 23.32 13.11
CA PHE A 65 10.43 23.71 13.42
C PHE A 65 10.81 25.10 12.84
N LEU A 66 10.08 25.61 11.87
CA LEU A 66 10.18 26.99 11.41
C LEU A 66 9.45 27.98 12.34
N GLY A 67 8.80 27.52 13.39
CA GLY A 67 8.06 28.36 14.33
C GLY A 67 6.80 29.01 13.76
N ARG A 68 6.18 28.41 12.71
CA ARG A 68 4.98 28.91 12.03
C ARG A 68 3.73 28.66 12.86
N LYS A 69 3.70 29.23 14.09
CA LYS A 69 2.57 29.12 15.02
C LYS A 69 1.21 29.44 14.37
N ASP A 70 1.20 30.39 13.44
CA ASP A 70 0.02 30.81 12.70
C ASP A 70 -0.70 29.66 11.96
N LEU A 71 0.05 28.66 11.49
CA LEU A 71 -0.50 27.50 10.80
C LEU A 71 -1.14 26.47 11.74
N PHE A 72 -0.81 26.51 13.01
CA PHE A 72 -1.27 25.55 14.01
C PHE A 72 -2.45 26.04 14.85
N GLU A 73 -2.92 27.27 14.66
CA GLU A 73 -4.04 27.81 15.42
C GLU A 73 -5.26 26.85 15.39
N GLY A 74 -5.78 26.54 16.58
CA GLY A 74 -6.91 25.63 16.78
C GLY A 74 -6.60 24.15 16.60
N LEU A 75 -5.32 23.75 16.53
CA LEU A 75 -4.88 22.34 16.54
C LEU A 75 -4.37 21.95 17.93
N LYS A 76 -4.36 20.65 18.22
CA LYS A 76 -4.01 20.07 19.52
C LYS A 76 -2.63 20.52 20.05
N ILE A 77 -1.66 20.67 19.16
CA ILE A 77 -0.30 21.10 19.50
C ILE A 77 -0.25 22.45 20.23
N MET A 78 -1.27 23.31 20.02
CA MET A 78 -1.36 24.62 20.67
C MET A 78 -1.52 24.54 22.19
N GLU A 79 -1.98 23.38 22.70
CA GLU A 79 -2.12 23.11 24.13
C GLU A 79 -0.85 22.52 24.75
N MET A 80 0.09 22.10 23.88
CA MET A 80 1.30 21.36 24.27
C MET A 80 2.57 22.21 24.09
N GLU A 81 2.60 23.10 23.09
CA GLU A 81 3.79 23.87 22.71
C GLU A 81 3.69 25.33 23.16
N GLU A 82 4.65 25.73 23.99
CA GLU A 82 4.71 27.09 24.53
C GLU A 82 5.71 27.99 23.79
N GLU A 83 6.88 27.44 23.41
CA GLU A 83 8.04 28.26 23.02
C GLU A 83 8.10 28.62 21.53
N TRP A 84 7.60 27.77 20.64
CA TRP A 84 7.62 27.94 19.18
C TRP A 84 8.98 28.38 18.63
N ASN A 85 10.04 27.68 19.04
CA ASN A 85 11.40 27.99 18.64
C ASN A 85 11.59 27.85 17.12
N GLN A 86 12.37 28.78 16.54
CA GLN A 86 12.69 28.75 15.11
C GLN A 86 14.04 28.07 14.88
N HIS A 87 14.02 26.91 14.28
CA HIS A 87 15.22 26.17 13.88
C HIS A 87 15.55 26.39 12.40
N PRO A 88 16.83 26.36 12.00
CA PRO A 88 17.17 26.22 10.60
C PRO A 88 16.74 24.82 10.11
N VAL A 89 15.92 24.79 9.05
CA VAL A 89 15.41 23.55 8.46
C VAL A 89 16.04 23.34 7.10
N ILE A 90 16.59 22.14 6.88
CA ILE A 90 17.08 21.63 5.59
C ILE A 90 16.12 20.53 5.16
N ARG A 91 15.40 20.74 4.06
CA ARG A 91 14.46 19.76 3.52
C ARG A 91 14.94 19.26 2.15
N LEU A 92 14.99 17.93 1.98
CA LEU A 92 15.34 17.25 0.75
C LEU A 92 14.18 16.34 0.32
N ASP A 93 13.65 16.53 -0.90
CA ASP A 93 12.65 15.67 -1.52
C ASP A 93 13.33 14.82 -2.58
N MET A 94 13.76 13.61 -2.20
CA MET A 94 14.57 12.74 -3.04
C MET A 94 13.82 12.17 -4.25
N SER A 95 12.50 12.30 -4.31
CA SER A 95 11.72 11.92 -5.50
C SER A 95 12.16 12.64 -6.77
N ARG A 96 12.78 13.81 -6.61
CA ARG A 96 13.28 14.65 -7.70
C ARG A 96 14.67 14.25 -8.22
N GLY A 97 15.35 13.32 -7.55
CA GLY A 97 16.68 12.87 -7.91
C GLY A 97 16.75 11.96 -9.15
N GLY A 98 15.60 11.55 -9.70
CA GLY A 98 15.54 10.67 -10.85
C GLY A 98 16.02 9.25 -10.56
N ALA A 99 16.50 8.53 -11.59
CA ALA A 99 16.87 7.12 -11.53
C ALA A 99 18.37 6.87 -11.77
N SER A 100 19.20 7.91 -11.78
CA SER A 100 20.62 7.82 -12.08
C SER A 100 21.47 8.61 -11.08
N ALA A 101 22.72 8.22 -10.92
CA ALA A 101 23.69 8.93 -10.09
C ALA A 101 23.81 10.40 -10.48
N GLN A 102 23.85 10.70 -11.78
CA GLN A 102 23.89 12.07 -12.27
C GLN A 102 22.63 12.88 -11.90
N GLY A 103 21.45 12.26 -11.96
CA GLY A 103 20.20 12.89 -11.56
C GLY A 103 20.19 13.27 -10.08
N ILE A 104 20.61 12.35 -9.20
CA ILE A 104 20.74 12.59 -7.75
C ILE A 104 21.74 13.74 -7.48
N GLN A 105 22.92 13.68 -8.10
CA GLN A 105 23.94 14.74 -7.97
C GLN A 105 23.39 16.11 -8.41
N SER A 106 22.73 16.16 -9.56
CA SER A 106 22.16 17.40 -10.09
C SER A 106 21.10 17.98 -9.15
N TYR A 107 20.23 17.15 -8.62
CA TYR A 107 19.21 17.57 -7.67
C TYR A 107 19.83 18.10 -6.37
N LEU A 108 20.74 17.34 -5.74
CA LEU A 108 21.44 17.78 -4.52
C LEU A 108 22.23 19.07 -4.75
N ASN A 109 22.90 19.22 -5.90
CA ASN A 109 23.59 20.45 -6.25
C ASN A 109 22.64 21.67 -6.28
N ILE A 110 21.43 21.51 -6.83
CA ILE A 110 20.42 22.58 -6.85
C ILE A 110 19.97 22.92 -5.42
N CYS A 111 19.68 21.91 -4.61
CA CYS A 111 19.25 22.11 -3.22
C CYS A 111 20.35 22.80 -2.40
N PHE A 112 21.57 22.28 -2.44
CA PHE A 112 22.69 22.84 -1.66
C PHE A 112 23.00 24.27 -2.08
N LYS A 113 23.03 24.56 -3.38
CA LYS A 113 23.18 25.93 -3.86
C LYS A 113 22.15 26.91 -3.28
N SER A 114 20.91 26.46 -3.11
CA SER A 114 19.86 27.29 -2.49
C SER A 114 20.16 27.58 -1.01
N TYR A 115 20.63 26.58 -0.25
CA TYR A 115 21.02 26.74 1.15
C TYR A 115 22.33 27.54 1.31
N GLU A 116 23.31 27.32 0.43
CA GLU A 116 24.54 28.13 0.38
C GLU A 116 24.22 29.62 0.18
N GLN A 117 23.31 29.93 -0.72
CA GLN A 117 22.84 31.30 -0.93
C GLN A 117 22.11 31.83 0.33
N LYS A 118 21.25 31.02 0.96
CA LYS A 118 20.52 31.41 2.16
C LYS A 118 21.45 31.76 3.33
N TYR A 119 22.55 31.03 3.48
CA TYR A 119 23.52 31.21 4.56
C TYR A 119 24.80 31.91 4.14
N ASN A 120 24.83 32.54 2.95
CA ASN A 120 26.00 33.28 2.41
C ASN A 120 27.29 32.45 2.40
N ILE A 121 27.19 31.15 2.12
CA ILE A 121 28.33 30.26 2.00
C ILE A 121 28.92 30.39 0.59
N THR A 122 30.22 30.64 0.50
CA THR A 122 30.96 30.56 -0.76
C THR A 122 31.55 29.16 -0.89
N PRO A 123 30.95 28.28 -1.73
CA PRO A 123 31.44 26.91 -1.84
C PRO A 123 32.84 26.88 -2.47
N ASP A 124 33.73 26.01 -1.99
CA ASP A 124 34.95 25.64 -2.68
C ASP A 124 34.56 24.94 -3.99
N PRO A 125 35.11 25.37 -5.16
CA PRO A 125 34.80 24.71 -6.43
C PRO A 125 35.19 23.24 -6.51
N THR A 126 36.04 22.76 -5.59
CA THR A 126 36.51 21.36 -5.51
C THR A 126 35.75 20.56 -4.46
N ALA A 127 34.90 21.20 -3.64
CA ALA A 127 34.13 20.55 -2.57
C ALA A 127 33.17 19.51 -3.12
N GLN A 128 33.18 18.32 -2.51
CA GLN A 128 32.25 17.26 -2.80
C GLN A 128 30.86 17.58 -2.18
N LEU A 129 29.84 16.84 -2.57
CA LEU A 129 28.49 17.04 -2.02
C LEU A 129 28.46 16.88 -0.49
N ALA A 130 29.24 15.94 0.06
CA ALA A 130 29.35 15.74 1.50
C ALA A 130 29.92 16.98 2.21
N ASP A 131 31.03 17.53 1.72
CA ASP A 131 31.67 18.73 2.31
C ASP A 131 30.74 19.95 2.27
N ARG A 132 29.96 20.07 1.20
CA ARG A 132 28.98 21.16 1.07
C ARG A 132 27.80 20.99 2.03
N PHE A 133 27.37 19.75 2.27
CA PHE A 133 26.28 19.46 3.21
C PHE A 133 26.71 19.76 4.65
N ASP A 134 27.91 19.31 5.05
CA ASP A 134 28.54 19.66 6.32
C ASP A 134 28.64 21.20 6.50
N ALA A 135 29.18 21.91 5.50
CA ALA A 135 29.30 23.36 5.56
C ALA A 135 27.94 24.07 5.69
N ILE A 136 26.86 23.53 5.11
CA ILE A 136 25.51 24.07 5.25
C ILE A 136 25.00 23.87 6.69
N ILE A 137 25.14 22.67 7.27
CA ILE A 137 24.68 22.35 8.63
C ILE A 137 25.44 23.22 9.65
N THR A 138 26.76 23.17 9.60
CA THR A 138 27.62 23.89 10.55
C THR A 138 27.45 25.41 10.47
N THR A 139 27.38 25.98 9.26
CA THR A 139 27.15 27.42 9.08
C THR A 139 25.76 27.86 9.53
N ALA A 140 24.72 27.05 9.24
CA ALA A 140 23.35 27.34 9.68
C ALA A 140 23.28 27.40 11.22
N TYR A 141 23.91 26.46 11.92
CA TYR A 141 24.03 26.46 13.38
C TYR A 141 24.79 27.69 13.87
N GLN A 142 25.99 27.98 13.33
CA GLN A 142 26.81 29.10 13.75
C GLN A 142 26.10 30.46 13.59
N GLN A 143 25.35 30.64 12.50
CA GLN A 143 24.64 31.90 12.23
C GLN A 143 23.40 32.10 13.09
N THR A 144 22.69 31.02 13.40
CA THR A 144 21.40 31.10 14.11
C THR A 144 21.52 30.84 15.62
N GLY A 145 22.56 30.15 16.04
CA GLY A 145 22.71 29.64 17.41
C GLY A 145 21.74 28.49 17.75
N MET A 146 20.94 28.06 16.75
CA MET A 146 19.93 27.02 16.90
C MET A 146 20.34 25.75 16.14
N LYS A 147 20.18 24.61 16.78
CA LYS A 147 20.46 23.30 16.15
C LYS A 147 19.60 23.09 14.91
N VAL A 148 20.18 22.48 13.91
CA VAL A 148 19.59 22.27 12.57
C VAL A 148 18.58 21.11 12.58
N VAL A 149 17.52 21.24 11.80
CA VAL A 149 16.57 20.16 11.53
C VAL A 149 16.76 19.69 10.10
N VAL A 150 16.89 18.38 9.89
CA VAL A 150 17.04 17.78 8.57
C VAL A 150 15.84 16.86 8.28
N LEU A 151 15.12 17.15 7.19
CA LEU A 151 13.95 16.42 6.77
C LEU A 151 14.18 15.84 5.36
N ILE A 152 14.14 14.51 5.24
CA ILE A 152 14.39 13.80 3.99
C ILE A 152 13.14 13.02 3.61
N ASP A 153 12.42 13.50 2.59
CA ASP A 153 11.22 12.85 2.07
C ASP A 153 11.54 11.94 0.87
N GLU A 154 10.81 10.82 0.77
CA GLU A 154 10.96 9.82 -0.30
C GLU A 154 12.42 9.41 -0.58
N TYR A 155 13.20 9.19 0.50
CA TYR A 155 14.64 8.92 0.39
C TYR A 155 14.96 7.75 -0.55
N ASP A 156 14.10 6.75 -0.59
CA ASP A 156 14.28 5.51 -1.33
C ASP A 156 13.86 5.60 -2.81
N SER A 157 13.26 6.70 -3.24
CA SER A 157 12.73 6.84 -4.61
C SER A 157 13.80 6.64 -5.70
N PRO A 158 14.97 7.31 -5.70
CA PRO A 158 16.02 7.07 -6.69
C PRO A 158 16.59 5.65 -6.65
N LEU A 159 16.69 5.09 -5.44
CA LEU A 159 17.22 3.74 -5.23
C LEU A 159 16.27 2.67 -5.73
N GLN A 160 14.97 2.87 -5.53
CA GLN A 160 13.94 2.02 -6.13
C GLN A 160 13.99 2.06 -7.66
N HIS A 161 14.21 3.23 -8.26
CA HIS A 161 14.25 3.39 -9.71
C HIS A 161 15.53 2.84 -10.34
N SER A 162 16.66 2.90 -9.65
CA SER A 162 17.94 2.36 -10.11
C SER A 162 18.13 0.86 -9.81
N TRP A 163 17.29 0.25 -8.96
CA TRP A 163 17.47 -1.13 -8.51
C TRP A 163 17.51 -2.14 -9.65
N LYS A 164 18.50 -3.06 -9.62
CA LYS A 164 18.81 -4.02 -10.69
C LYS A 164 19.18 -3.36 -12.02
N THR A 165 19.63 -2.11 -12.00
CA THR A 165 20.27 -1.45 -13.13
C THR A 165 21.75 -1.25 -12.85
N PRO A 166 22.60 -1.01 -13.87
CA PRO A 166 24.02 -0.69 -13.67
C PRO A 166 24.27 0.57 -12.83
N GLU A 167 23.29 1.47 -12.74
CA GLU A 167 23.38 2.74 -11.99
C GLU A 167 23.20 2.56 -10.46
N HIS A 168 22.72 1.42 -9.99
CA HIS A 168 22.32 1.25 -8.59
C HIS A 168 23.48 1.45 -7.60
N GLU A 169 24.64 0.90 -7.89
CA GLU A 169 25.83 1.04 -7.03
C GLU A 169 26.28 2.50 -6.94
N ALA A 170 26.37 3.20 -8.07
CA ALA A 170 26.73 4.61 -8.11
C ALA A 170 25.71 5.51 -7.38
N CYS A 171 24.41 5.20 -7.49
CA CYS A 171 23.37 5.88 -6.69
C CYS A 171 23.58 5.65 -5.20
N THR A 172 23.85 4.42 -4.81
CA THR A 172 24.07 4.03 -3.39
C THR A 172 25.29 4.73 -2.80
N ASP A 173 26.38 4.87 -3.56
CA ASP A 173 27.60 5.54 -3.11
C ASP A 173 27.40 7.03 -2.84
N ILE A 174 26.58 7.71 -3.65
CA ILE A 174 26.22 9.11 -3.38
C ILE A 174 25.49 9.22 -2.04
N TYR A 175 24.52 8.34 -1.80
CA TYR A 175 23.78 8.34 -0.53
C TYR A 175 24.68 8.09 0.66
N ARG A 176 25.58 7.09 0.54
CA ARG A 176 26.54 6.76 1.59
C ARG A 176 27.41 7.94 1.96
N ASN A 177 27.95 8.62 0.95
CA ASN A 177 28.86 9.73 1.17
C ASN A 177 28.16 10.97 1.73
N VAL A 178 27.01 11.35 1.18
CA VAL A 178 26.31 12.58 1.58
C VAL A 178 25.66 12.43 2.95
N PHE A 179 24.97 11.33 3.20
CA PHE A 179 24.22 11.18 4.45
C PHE A 179 25.05 10.65 5.63
N ALA A 180 26.31 10.23 5.41
CA ALA A 180 27.24 9.95 6.51
C ALA A 180 27.53 11.21 7.36
N ILE A 181 27.37 12.39 6.78
CA ILE A 181 27.55 13.70 7.45
C ILE A 181 26.56 13.85 8.62
N LEU A 182 25.33 13.38 8.51
CA LEU A 182 24.34 13.44 9.58
C LEU A 182 24.82 12.79 10.88
N LYS A 183 25.70 11.79 10.82
CA LYS A 183 26.29 11.20 12.01
C LYS A 183 27.51 11.99 12.51
N ALA A 184 28.25 12.61 11.61
CA ALA A 184 29.43 13.40 11.95
C ALA A 184 29.02 14.72 12.65
N ASP A 185 27.89 15.28 12.25
CA ASP A 185 27.37 16.57 12.66
C ASP A 185 26.30 16.50 13.77
N ASP A 186 26.19 15.39 14.50
CA ASP A 186 25.14 15.13 15.49
C ASP A 186 25.02 16.22 16.56
N GLU A 187 26.14 16.85 16.93
CA GLU A 187 26.17 17.96 17.89
C GLU A 187 25.44 19.23 17.40
N PHE A 188 25.36 19.42 16.07
CA PHE A 188 24.71 20.58 15.44
C PHE A 188 23.25 20.31 15.07
N GLU A 189 22.79 19.07 15.18
CA GLU A 189 21.44 18.66 14.78
C GLU A 189 20.47 18.59 15.95
N ARG A 190 19.25 19.10 15.75
CA ARG A 190 18.12 19.01 16.67
C ARG A 190 17.27 17.78 16.43
N PHE A 191 17.04 17.48 15.14
CA PHE A 191 16.11 16.45 14.73
C PHE A 191 16.37 16.07 13.28
N VAL A 192 16.42 14.78 13.01
CA VAL A 192 16.55 14.22 11.65
C VAL A 192 15.39 13.28 11.41
N PHE A 193 14.65 13.53 10.34
CA PHE A 193 13.50 12.71 9.97
C PHE A 193 13.64 12.24 8.53
N ILE A 194 13.63 10.92 8.34
CA ILE A 194 13.76 10.27 7.04
C ILE A 194 12.50 9.47 6.78
N THR A 195 11.89 9.67 5.61
CA THR A 195 10.71 8.90 5.24
C THR A 195 10.80 8.32 3.83
N GLY A 196 10.17 7.15 3.66
CA GLY A 196 10.12 6.41 2.41
C GLY A 196 9.03 5.34 2.40
N ILE A 197 9.12 4.44 1.45
CA ILE A 197 8.26 3.27 1.32
C ILE A 197 9.03 2.02 1.71
N THR A 198 10.25 1.87 1.22
CA THR A 198 11.10 0.70 1.39
C THR A 198 12.31 1.01 2.26
N LYS A 199 12.75 0.02 3.04
CA LYS A 199 14.00 0.09 3.78
C LYS A 199 15.10 -0.56 2.95
N PHE A 200 16.14 0.21 2.62
CA PHE A 200 17.34 -0.28 1.94
C PHE A 200 18.48 -0.42 2.97
N THR A 201 18.52 -1.54 3.68
CA THR A 201 19.51 -1.78 4.76
C THR A 201 20.92 -2.00 4.26
N GLN A 202 21.09 -2.47 3.01
CA GLN A 202 22.41 -2.63 2.40
C GLN A 202 23.04 -1.30 1.99
N ILE A 203 22.25 -0.23 1.97
CA ILE A 203 22.80 1.11 1.84
C ILE A 203 23.34 1.47 3.21
N SER A 204 24.59 1.85 3.25
CA SER A 204 25.30 2.26 4.46
C SER A 204 24.65 3.47 5.17
N LEU A 205 23.54 4.02 4.67
CA LEU A 205 22.75 5.02 5.39
C LEU A 205 22.34 4.47 6.77
N PHE A 206 21.72 3.27 6.81
CA PHE A 206 21.32 2.64 8.09
C PHE A 206 22.50 2.05 8.88
N SER A 207 23.60 1.71 8.22
CA SER A 207 24.83 1.31 8.91
C SER A 207 25.68 2.50 9.33
N ALA A 208 25.64 3.61 8.61
CA ALA A 208 26.28 4.85 8.99
C ALA A 208 25.50 5.56 10.13
N LEU A 209 24.16 5.57 10.04
CA LEU A 209 23.26 6.10 11.06
C LEU A 209 22.78 4.97 11.99
N ASN A 210 23.70 4.37 12.77
CA ASN A 210 23.38 3.29 13.71
C ASN A 210 22.49 3.73 14.88
N ASN A 211 22.27 5.03 15.05
CA ASN A 211 21.38 5.70 15.99
C ASN A 211 19.99 6.02 15.39
N LEU A 212 19.70 5.58 14.15
CA LEU A 212 18.41 5.84 13.51
C LEU A 212 17.32 4.91 14.07
N THR A 213 16.36 5.48 14.76
CA THR A 213 15.20 4.77 15.32
C THR A 213 14.16 4.54 14.24
N ASN A 214 13.80 3.27 14.01
CA ASN A 214 12.71 2.91 13.13
C ASN A 214 11.37 3.01 13.87
N ILE A 215 10.69 4.14 13.69
CA ILE A 215 9.40 4.39 14.35
C ILE A 215 8.22 3.74 13.61
N SER A 216 8.45 3.04 12.51
CA SER A 216 7.39 2.48 11.67
C SER A 216 6.52 1.45 12.38
N PHE A 217 7.09 0.72 13.36
CA PHE A 217 6.42 -0.34 14.10
C PHE A 217 6.07 0.03 15.55
N LEU A 218 6.46 1.23 16.01
CA LEU A 218 6.20 1.67 17.37
C LEU A 218 4.72 2.01 17.56
N PRO A 219 4.07 1.49 18.64
CA PRO A 219 2.61 1.60 18.81
C PRO A 219 2.11 3.04 18.92
N GLN A 220 2.86 3.94 19.52
CA GLN A 220 2.50 5.35 19.66
C GLN A 220 2.46 6.10 18.32
N TYR A 221 3.20 5.62 17.30
CA TYR A 221 3.23 6.21 15.96
C TYR A 221 2.41 5.43 14.92
N ALA A 222 1.67 4.39 15.33
CA ALA A 222 0.80 3.65 14.42
C ALA A 222 -0.21 4.58 13.71
N PRO A 223 -0.94 5.49 14.40
CA PRO A 223 -1.90 6.40 13.78
C PRO A 223 -1.29 7.69 13.22
N LEU A 224 0.04 7.88 13.24
CA LEU A 224 0.70 9.14 12.79
C LEU A 224 0.40 9.50 11.34
N CYS A 225 0.30 8.49 10.47
CA CYS A 225 -0.13 8.62 9.08
C CYS A 225 -1.37 7.78 8.84
N GLY A 226 -2.29 8.27 8.01
CA GLY A 226 -3.58 7.62 7.77
C GLY A 226 -4.72 8.27 8.55
N ILE A 227 -5.89 7.66 8.54
CA ILE A 227 -7.09 8.15 9.22
C ILE A 227 -7.73 6.98 9.96
N THR A 228 -8.11 7.16 11.24
CA THR A 228 -8.81 6.15 12.03
C THR A 228 -10.32 6.28 11.90
N GLU A 229 -11.08 5.27 12.36
CA GLU A 229 -12.55 5.30 12.33
C GLU A 229 -13.12 6.42 13.21
N GLU A 230 -12.49 6.69 14.37
CA GLU A 230 -12.86 7.79 15.25
C GLU A 230 -12.70 9.13 14.54
N GLU A 231 -11.58 9.32 13.87
CA GLU A 231 -11.29 10.54 13.12
C GLU A 231 -12.22 10.74 11.92
N ILE A 232 -12.69 9.65 11.30
CA ILE A 232 -13.74 9.73 10.26
C ILE A 232 -15.03 10.29 10.87
N SER A 233 -15.45 9.71 11.98
CA SER A 233 -16.69 10.10 12.66
C SER A 233 -16.64 11.56 13.16
N GLU A 234 -15.49 12.00 13.65
CA GLU A 234 -15.30 13.37 14.16
C GLU A 234 -15.21 14.41 13.01
N ASN A 235 -14.56 14.05 11.91
CA ASN A 235 -14.17 15.03 10.91
C ASN A 235 -15.00 15.00 9.62
N PHE A 236 -15.67 13.89 9.26
CA PHE A 236 -16.30 13.73 7.94
C PHE A 236 -17.81 13.48 7.97
N GLN A 237 -18.48 13.77 9.08
CA GLN A 237 -19.93 13.52 9.21
C GLN A 237 -20.78 14.11 8.05
N PRO A 238 -20.57 15.36 7.58
CA PRO A 238 -21.34 15.91 6.46
C PRO A 238 -21.12 15.18 5.12
N GLU A 239 -19.90 14.67 4.90
CA GLU A 239 -19.54 13.93 3.71
C GLU A 239 -20.14 12.50 3.75
N LEU A 240 -20.16 11.88 4.93
CA LEU A 240 -20.80 10.58 5.15
C LEU A 240 -22.31 10.64 4.92
N GLU A 241 -23.00 11.65 5.48
CA GLU A 241 -24.43 11.86 5.28
C GLU A 241 -24.76 12.07 3.79
N LYS A 242 -23.97 12.90 3.10
CA LYS A 242 -24.13 13.12 1.67
C LYS A 242 -23.91 11.84 0.86
N MET A 243 -22.88 11.05 1.18
CA MET A 243 -22.59 9.80 0.50
C MET A 243 -23.71 8.78 0.72
N ALA A 244 -24.25 8.71 1.95
CA ALA A 244 -25.39 7.87 2.30
C ALA A 244 -26.62 8.23 1.46
N GLU A 245 -26.99 9.52 1.41
CA GLU A 245 -28.12 10.03 0.63
C GLU A 245 -27.98 9.70 -0.87
N MET A 246 -26.82 10.01 -1.45
CA MET A 246 -26.59 9.81 -2.89
C MET A 246 -26.63 8.35 -3.33
N ASN A 247 -26.34 7.41 -2.42
CA ASN A 247 -26.31 5.99 -2.73
C ASN A 247 -27.51 5.20 -2.17
N ASN A 248 -28.46 5.86 -1.52
CA ASN A 248 -29.58 5.24 -0.80
C ASN A 248 -29.10 4.23 0.26
N TRP A 249 -28.05 4.57 1.00
CA TRP A 249 -27.53 3.79 2.12
C TRP A 249 -27.90 4.44 3.46
N THR A 250 -27.88 3.64 4.53
CA THR A 250 -27.84 4.19 5.89
C THR A 250 -26.42 4.68 6.22
N LEU A 251 -26.28 5.50 7.25
CA LEU A 251 -24.94 5.90 7.75
C LEU A 251 -24.11 4.67 8.10
N GLN A 252 -24.68 3.69 8.79
CA GLN A 252 -23.99 2.44 9.14
C GLN A 252 -23.51 1.70 7.88
N GLN A 253 -24.35 1.54 6.87
CA GLN A 253 -23.96 0.93 5.60
C GLN A 253 -22.85 1.72 4.89
N THR A 254 -22.82 3.04 5.04
CA THR A 254 -21.76 3.88 4.47
C THR A 254 -20.43 3.61 5.16
N HIS A 255 -20.41 3.57 6.51
CA HIS A 255 -19.24 3.18 7.29
C HIS A 255 -18.75 1.77 6.93
N ASP A 256 -19.63 0.78 6.96
CA ASP A 256 -19.30 -0.61 6.66
C ASP A 256 -18.66 -0.76 5.26
N LYS A 257 -19.19 -0.04 4.27
CA LYS A 257 -18.66 -0.05 2.91
C LYS A 257 -17.31 0.68 2.78
N LEU A 258 -17.16 1.80 3.45
CA LEU A 258 -15.86 2.50 3.47
C LEU A 258 -14.80 1.66 4.17
N LYS A 259 -15.19 0.98 5.27
CA LYS A 259 -14.32 0.04 5.99
C LYS A 259 -13.90 -1.13 5.09
N GLU A 260 -14.85 -1.80 4.43
CA GLU A 260 -14.56 -2.90 3.50
C GLU A 260 -13.57 -2.49 2.39
N TYR A 261 -13.70 -1.24 1.88
CA TYR A 261 -12.95 -0.80 0.72
C TYR A 261 -11.60 -0.17 1.02
N TYR A 262 -11.44 0.60 2.12
CA TYR A 262 -10.28 1.49 2.31
C TYR A 262 -9.58 1.37 3.65
N ASP A 263 -10.12 0.61 4.59
CA ASP A 263 -9.59 0.41 5.95
C ASP A 263 -8.63 -0.78 6.04
N GLY A 264 -8.27 -1.14 7.28
CA GLY A 264 -7.64 -2.41 7.64
C GLY A 264 -6.12 -2.45 7.47
N TYR A 265 -5.46 -1.31 7.34
CA TYR A 265 -4.01 -1.24 7.50
C TYR A 265 -3.61 -1.22 8.97
N HIS A 266 -2.60 -2.03 9.32
CA HIS A 266 -1.99 -2.06 10.64
C HIS A 266 -0.49 -1.90 10.52
N PHE A 267 0.10 -1.10 11.39
CA PHE A 267 1.52 -0.77 11.36
C PHE A 267 2.29 -1.20 12.60
N SER A 268 1.61 -1.62 13.66
CA SER A 268 2.22 -2.14 14.89
C SER A 268 1.44 -3.34 15.38
N GLU A 269 2.13 -4.35 15.91
CA GLU A 269 1.49 -5.50 16.55
C GLU A 269 0.91 -5.16 17.93
N ASP A 270 1.53 -4.21 18.63
CA ASP A 270 1.10 -3.76 19.95
C ASP A 270 -0.03 -2.71 19.89
N ASN A 271 -0.31 -2.18 18.69
CA ASN A 271 -1.40 -1.25 18.44
C ASN A 271 -2.02 -1.55 17.07
N MET A 272 -2.97 -2.47 17.07
CA MET A 272 -3.68 -2.95 15.86
C MET A 272 -4.86 -2.04 15.50
N VAL A 273 -4.70 -0.73 15.68
CA VAL A 273 -5.71 0.24 15.24
C VAL A 273 -5.89 0.16 13.73
N ASP A 274 -7.14 0.04 13.30
CA ASP A 274 -7.52 0.06 11.89
C ASP A 274 -7.26 1.45 11.27
N ILE A 275 -6.50 1.49 10.18
CA ILE A 275 -6.10 2.73 9.50
C ILE A 275 -6.60 2.71 8.06
N TYR A 276 -7.37 3.74 7.71
CA TYR A 276 -7.79 4.01 6.34
C TYR A 276 -6.67 4.65 5.51
N ASN A 277 -6.60 4.28 4.22
CA ASN A 277 -5.78 5.03 3.28
C ASN A 277 -6.39 6.42 3.05
N PRO A 278 -5.69 7.52 3.41
CA PRO A 278 -6.28 8.87 3.34
C PRO A 278 -6.66 9.29 1.93
N PHE A 279 -5.85 8.91 0.94
CA PHE A 279 -6.08 9.29 -0.44
C PHE A 279 -7.37 8.65 -0.99
N SER A 280 -7.54 7.35 -0.76
CA SER A 280 -8.73 6.62 -1.23
C SER A 280 -9.99 7.10 -0.49
N LEU A 281 -9.92 7.22 0.84
CA LEU A 281 -11.03 7.69 1.66
C LEU A 281 -11.50 9.09 1.26
N VAL A 282 -10.58 10.07 1.16
CA VAL A 282 -10.91 11.46 0.83
C VAL A 282 -11.47 11.57 -0.58
N ASN A 283 -10.97 10.78 -1.55
CA ASN A 283 -11.55 10.72 -2.90
C ASN A 283 -12.97 10.14 -2.88
N ALA A 284 -13.20 9.04 -2.15
CA ALA A 284 -14.51 8.40 -2.05
C ALA A 284 -15.55 9.37 -1.46
N LEU A 285 -15.22 10.03 -0.36
CA LEU A 285 -16.07 11.03 0.29
C LEU A 285 -16.32 12.26 -0.60
N SER A 286 -15.29 12.76 -1.28
CA SER A 286 -15.39 13.90 -2.20
C SER A 286 -16.34 13.62 -3.36
N GLN A 287 -16.26 12.40 -3.93
CA GLN A 287 -17.04 11.97 -5.09
C GLN A 287 -18.33 11.24 -4.70
N SER A 288 -18.54 10.93 -3.41
CA SER A 288 -19.67 10.15 -2.88
C SER A 288 -19.84 8.80 -3.60
N LYS A 289 -18.72 8.12 -3.91
CA LYS A 289 -18.70 6.81 -4.58
C LYS A 289 -17.54 5.94 -4.13
N LEU A 290 -17.70 4.62 -4.23
CA LEU A 290 -16.61 3.65 -4.07
C LEU A 290 -15.92 3.41 -5.43
N ALA A 291 -14.59 3.41 -5.45
CA ALA A 291 -13.79 3.11 -6.64
C ALA A 291 -12.35 2.77 -6.24
N ASN A 292 -11.56 2.21 -7.16
CA ASN A 292 -10.16 1.87 -6.95
C ASN A 292 -9.25 3.10 -7.15
N PHE A 293 -9.23 4.00 -6.18
CA PHE A 293 -8.44 5.24 -6.26
C PHE A 293 -6.95 5.00 -6.06
N TRP A 294 -6.58 4.06 -5.20
CA TRP A 294 -5.18 3.76 -4.90
C TRP A 294 -4.43 3.20 -6.11
N ALA A 295 -5.04 2.23 -6.81
CA ALA A 295 -4.49 1.64 -8.03
C ALA A 295 -4.26 2.69 -9.13
N ALA A 296 -5.24 3.58 -9.34
CA ALA A 296 -5.15 4.66 -10.33
C ALA A 296 -4.02 5.66 -10.04
N SER A 297 -3.50 5.70 -8.82
CA SER A 297 -2.42 6.63 -8.41
C SER A 297 -1.00 6.14 -8.69
N GLY A 298 -0.83 5.00 -9.35
CA GLY A 298 0.45 4.41 -9.73
C GLY A 298 0.83 3.21 -8.86
N ALA A 299 0.13 2.10 -9.03
CA ALA A 299 0.60 0.78 -8.63
C ALA A 299 2.03 0.60 -9.17
N THR A 300 2.90 -0.01 -8.38
CA THR A 300 4.32 -0.10 -8.71
C THR A 300 4.51 -0.80 -10.06
N SER A 301 5.03 -0.10 -11.04
CA SER A 301 5.40 -0.63 -12.38
C SER A 301 6.34 -1.86 -12.31
N ARG A 302 6.83 -2.18 -11.13
CA ARG A 302 7.72 -3.31 -10.83
C ARG A 302 6.99 -4.56 -10.39
N LEU A 303 5.76 -4.44 -9.88
CA LEU A 303 5.00 -5.57 -9.37
C LEU A 303 4.90 -6.71 -10.38
N PRO A 304 4.56 -6.48 -11.67
CA PRO A 304 4.52 -7.54 -12.67
C PRO A 304 5.88 -8.27 -12.83
N LYS A 305 6.99 -7.52 -12.79
CA LYS A 305 8.35 -8.11 -12.90
C LYS A 305 8.73 -8.93 -11.69
N PHE A 306 8.30 -8.52 -10.50
CA PHE A 306 8.50 -9.31 -9.28
C PHE A 306 7.68 -10.60 -9.32
N ILE A 307 6.42 -10.50 -9.70
CA ILE A 307 5.47 -11.61 -9.75
C ILE A 307 5.87 -12.63 -10.83
N THR A 308 6.24 -12.19 -12.02
CA THR A 308 6.68 -13.10 -13.09
C THR A 308 8.03 -13.78 -12.80
N ASN A 309 8.84 -13.24 -11.89
CA ASN A 309 10.15 -13.78 -11.51
C ASN A 309 10.14 -14.61 -10.22
N ALA A 310 9.08 -14.56 -9.42
CA ALA A 310 8.96 -15.31 -8.17
C ALA A 310 8.10 -16.57 -8.36
N GLU A 311 8.36 -17.61 -7.57
CA GLU A 311 7.47 -18.75 -7.40
C GLU A 311 6.28 -18.28 -6.54
N LEU A 312 5.25 -17.72 -7.16
CA LEU A 312 4.15 -17.10 -6.45
C LEU A 312 2.91 -17.95 -6.52
N HIS A 313 2.52 -18.47 -5.38
CA HIS A 313 1.17 -18.89 -5.12
C HIS A 313 0.37 -17.64 -4.69
N LEU A 314 -0.40 -17.05 -5.61
CA LEU A 314 -1.20 -15.83 -5.31
C LEU A 314 -2.24 -16.05 -4.20
N GLY A 315 -2.59 -17.30 -3.89
CA GLY A 315 -3.43 -17.69 -2.77
C GLY A 315 -2.77 -17.54 -1.39
N ASP A 316 -1.44 -17.53 -1.34
CA ASP A 316 -0.69 -17.53 -0.08
C ASP A 316 -0.59 -16.15 0.58
N PHE A 317 -1.09 -15.10 -0.06
CA PHE A 317 -1.01 -13.73 0.48
C PHE A 317 -2.07 -13.39 1.53
N GLU A 318 -3.10 -14.22 1.72
CA GLU A 318 -4.14 -13.98 2.74
C GLU A 318 -3.68 -14.31 4.16
N ASN A 319 -2.68 -15.18 4.33
CA ASN A 319 -2.09 -15.55 5.61
C ASN A 319 -0.59 -15.78 5.45
N CYS A 320 0.09 -14.83 4.81
CA CYS A 320 1.51 -14.93 4.52
C CYS A 320 2.33 -14.72 5.78
N ARG A 321 3.02 -15.77 6.24
CA ARG A 321 3.91 -15.66 7.40
C ARG A 321 5.27 -15.11 7.00
N ILE A 322 5.76 -14.12 7.75
CA ILE A 322 7.08 -13.53 7.60
C ILE A 322 7.77 -13.41 8.97
N LEU A 323 9.04 -13.74 9.04
CA LEU A 323 9.81 -13.60 10.27
C LEU A 323 9.93 -12.13 10.68
N ARG A 324 9.89 -11.85 11.99
CA ARG A 324 9.95 -10.50 12.56
C ARG A 324 11.19 -9.74 12.08
N ASN A 325 12.36 -10.35 12.18
CA ASN A 325 13.61 -9.75 11.72
C ASN A 325 13.62 -9.45 10.21
N VAL A 326 12.93 -10.26 9.39
CA VAL A 326 12.84 -10.01 7.94
C VAL A 326 11.99 -8.77 7.67
N LEU A 327 10.84 -8.64 8.33
CA LEU A 327 9.95 -7.47 8.12
C LEU A 327 10.58 -6.17 8.62
N GLU A 328 11.21 -6.19 9.79
CA GLU A 328 11.71 -5.00 10.47
C GLU A 328 13.10 -4.56 10.00
N THR A 329 13.97 -5.50 9.61
CA THR A 329 15.38 -5.20 9.34
C THR A 329 15.84 -5.49 7.93
N SER A 330 15.16 -6.37 7.17
CA SER A 330 15.60 -6.71 5.82
C SER A 330 15.22 -5.64 4.80
N ASP A 331 16.04 -5.54 3.79
CA ASP A 331 15.72 -4.75 2.61
C ASP A 331 14.93 -5.59 1.57
N VAL A 332 14.48 -4.91 0.53
CA VAL A 332 13.70 -5.52 -0.58
C VAL A 332 14.49 -6.64 -1.28
N THR A 333 15.81 -6.68 -1.14
CA THR A 333 16.67 -7.65 -1.84
C THR A 333 16.73 -8.99 -1.12
N GLY A 334 16.58 -8.98 0.21
CA GLY A 334 16.67 -10.18 1.07
C GLY A 334 15.34 -10.77 1.51
N GLY A 335 14.25 -9.97 1.50
CA GLY A 335 12.97 -10.35 2.11
C GLY A 335 11.95 -10.99 1.17
N GLY A 336 12.27 -11.15 -0.12
CA GLY A 336 11.36 -11.77 -1.08
C GLY A 336 10.12 -10.93 -1.42
N VAL A 337 9.13 -11.57 -2.05
CA VAL A 337 7.95 -10.88 -2.58
C VAL A 337 7.02 -10.38 -1.48
N SER A 338 6.88 -11.14 -0.38
CA SER A 338 5.98 -10.75 0.73
C SER A 338 6.44 -9.45 1.39
N LEU A 339 7.76 -9.28 1.61
CA LEU A 339 8.32 -8.03 2.11
C LEU A 339 8.08 -6.87 1.13
N PHE A 340 8.30 -7.10 -0.16
CA PHE A 340 8.03 -6.09 -1.19
C PHE A 340 6.55 -5.67 -1.21
N LEU A 341 5.64 -6.63 -1.13
CA LEU A 341 4.19 -6.36 -1.11
C LEU A 341 3.77 -5.60 0.15
N TYR A 342 4.34 -5.95 1.32
CA TYR A 342 4.09 -5.20 2.56
C TYR A 342 4.60 -3.76 2.46
N GLN A 343 5.85 -3.55 2.09
CA GLN A 343 6.43 -2.21 1.97
C GLN A 343 5.73 -1.36 0.91
N SER A 344 5.30 -1.98 -0.18
CA SER A 344 4.53 -1.30 -1.23
C SER A 344 3.08 -1.01 -0.84
N GLY A 345 2.58 -1.58 0.26
CA GLY A 345 1.23 -1.38 0.77
C GLY A 345 0.16 -2.32 0.21
N TYR A 346 0.55 -3.39 -0.49
CA TYR A 346 -0.38 -4.45 -0.90
C TYR A 346 -0.75 -5.38 0.25
N LEU A 347 0.17 -5.59 1.19
CA LEU A 347 -0.08 -6.37 2.40
C LEU A 347 0.08 -5.49 3.64
N THR A 348 -0.54 -5.92 4.72
CA THR A 348 -0.46 -5.32 6.05
C THR A 348 -0.32 -6.41 7.10
N ILE A 349 0.05 -6.04 8.33
CA ILE A 349 0.04 -6.95 9.48
C ILE A 349 -1.42 -7.28 9.81
N LYS A 350 -1.77 -8.57 9.87
CA LYS A 350 -3.11 -9.03 10.29
C LYS A 350 -3.07 -9.66 11.66
N ASP A 351 -1.94 -10.25 12.02
CA ASP A 351 -1.73 -10.88 13.32
C ASP A 351 -0.23 -11.06 13.55
N SER A 352 0.17 -11.45 14.74
CA SER A 352 1.54 -11.80 15.08
C SER A 352 1.58 -12.95 16.09
N ASP A 353 2.67 -13.73 16.08
CA ASP A 353 2.95 -14.75 17.06
C ASP A 353 4.46 -14.79 17.41
N GLU A 354 4.89 -15.77 18.19
CA GLU A 354 6.30 -15.93 18.59
C GLU A 354 7.28 -16.07 17.42
N PHE A 355 6.80 -16.52 16.24
CA PHE A 355 7.63 -16.74 15.05
C PHE A 355 7.70 -15.52 14.13
N GLY A 356 6.74 -14.59 14.22
CA GLY A 356 6.72 -13.39 13.39
C GLY A 356 5.35 -12.81 13.13
N TYR A 357 5.21 -12.19 11.95
CA TYR A 357 3.98 -11.55 11.53
C TYR A 357 3.19 -12.42 10.55
N ILE A 358 1.87 -12.31 10.61
CA ILE A 358 0.95 -12.85 9.62
C ILE A 358 0.46 -11.66 8.79
N LEU A 359 0.78 -11.68 7.50
CA LEU A 359 0.41 -10.65 6.56
C LEU A 359 -0.83 -11.05 5.75
N GLY A 360 -1.63 -10.06 5.36
CA GLY A 360 -2.78 -10.24 4.49
C GLY A 360 -3.17 -8.93 3.80
N PHE A 361 -4.14 -8.98 2.90
CA PHE A 361 -4.63 -7.77 2.25
C PHE A 361 -5.30 -6.84 3.26
N PRO A 362 -5.01 -5.52 3.23
CA PRO A 362 -5.69 -4.59 4.10
C PRO A 362 -7.21 -4.55 3.81
N ASN A 363 -7.58 -4.46 2.54
CA ASN A 363 -8.96 -4.22 2.13
C ASN A 363 -9.23 -4.67 0.69
N LYS A 364 -10.48 -4.47 0.27
CA LYS A 364 -10.97 -4.88 -1.05
C LYS A 364 -10.33 -4.11 -2.20
N GLU A 365 -10.13 -2.79 -2.05
CA GLU A 365 -9.48 -1.96 -3.08
C GLU A 365 -8.10 -2.49 -3.43
N VAL A 366 -7.28 -2.73 -2.41
CA VAL A 366 -5.89 -3.15 -2.59
C VAL A 366 -5.79 -4.58 -3.12
N ARG A 367 -6.65 -5.47 -2.61
CA ARG A 367 -6.75 -6.84 -3.14
C ARG A 367 -7.04 -6.80 -4.63
N GLN A 368 -8.09 -6.09 -5.03
CA GLN A 368 -8.48 -5.97 -6.42
C GLN A 368 -7.37 -5.36 -7.28
N ALA A 369 -6.71 -4.30 -6.80
CA ALA A 369 -5.59 -3.65 -7.48
C ALA A 369 -4.42 -4.58 -7.75
N LEU A 370 -4.09 -5.48 -6.80
CA LEU A 370 -3.04 -6.48 -7.01
C LEU A 370 -3.41 -7.41 -8.18
N TYR A 371 -4.60 -8.00 -8.13
CA TYR A 371 -5.02 -8.97 -9.13
C TYR A 371 -5.23 -8.33 -10.51
N GLU A 372 -5.76 -7.10 -10.59
CA GLU A 372 -5.84 -6.32 -11.83
C GLU A 372 -4.45 -6.08 -12.45
N THR A 373 -3.44 -5.83 -11.62
CA THR A 373 -2.06 -5.62 -12.09
C THR A 373 -1.41 -6.92 -12.57
N VAL A 374 -1.74 -8.05 -11.94
CA VAL A 374 -1.16 -9.37 -12.23
C VAL A 374 -1.79 -10.02 -13.46
N LEU A 375 -3.08 -9.84 -13.64
CA LEU A 375 -3.85 -10.54 -14.68
C LEU A 375 -3.35 -10.28 -16.11
N PRO A 376 -3.00 -9.06 -16.54
CA PRO A 376 -2.38 -8.81 -17.85
C PRO A 376 -1.06 -9.58 -18.04
N ALA A 377 -0.24 -9.65 -16.99
CA ALA A 377 1.02 -10.38 -17.04
C ALA A 377 0.82 -11.91 -17.12
N LEU A 378 -0.28 -12.43 -16.58
CA LEU A 378 -0.65 -13.86 -16.67
C LEU A 378 -1.26 -14.22 -18.02
N THR A 379 -2.10 -13.34 -18.61
CA THR A 379 -2.85 -13.62 -19.83
C THR A 379 -2.14 -13.15 -21.10
N MET A 380 -1.10 -12.33 -20.99
CA MET A 380 -0.40 -11.68 -22.13
C MET A 380 -1.32 -10.82 -23.02
N ARG A 381 -2.45 -10.35 -22.48
CA ARG A 381 -3.41 -9.46 -23.18
C ARG A 381 -3.20 -8.00 -22.81
N GLU A 382 -3.69 -7.12 -23.68
CA GLU A 382 -3.77 -5.69 -23.37
C GLU A 382 -4.78 -5.42 -22.25
N GLU A 383 -4.47 -4.48 -21.36
CA GLU A 383 -5.27 -4.14 -20.18
C GLU A 383 -6.72 -3.77 -20.53
N SER A 384 -6.92 -3.05 -21.63
CA SER A 384 -8.25 -2.62 -22.10
C SER A 384 -9.18 -3.77 -22.52
N GLU A 385 -8.62 -4.83 -23.12
CA GLU A 385 -9.38 -6.03 -23.51
C GLU A 385 -9.83 -6.80 -22.27
N ILE A 386 -8.92 -6.94 -21.30
CA ILE A 386 -9.18 -7.62 -20.04
C ILE A 386 -10.28 -6.92 -19.25
N GLN A 387 -10.25 -5.59 -19.14
CA GLN A 387 -11.25 -4.80 -18.41
C GLN A 387 -12.67 -5.03 -18.94
N SER A 388 -12.84 -5.08 -20.27
CA SER A 388 -14.16 -5.36 -20.88
C SER A 388 -14.65 -6.77 -20.53
N MET A 389 -13.77 -7.77 -20.57
CA MET A 389 -14.12 -9.16 -20.25
C MET A 389 -14.42 -9.33 -18.77
N GLN A 390 -13.68 -8.65 -17.90
CA GLN A 390 -13.91 -8.64 -16.46
C GLN A 390 -15.26 -8.06 -16.09
N ALA A 391 -15.64 -6.90 -16.67
CA ALA A 391 -16.92 -6.26 -16.40
C ALA A 391 -18.10 -7.18 -16.79
N ASN A 392 -18.00 -7.86 -17.93
CA ASN A 392 -19.00 -8.82 -18.40
C ASN A 392 -19.10 -10.02 -17.44
N LEU A 393 -17.98 -10.61 -17.05
CA LEU A 393 -17.93 -11.77 -16.14
C LEU A 393 -18.53 -11.41 -14.77
N TYR A 394 -18.16 -10.25 -14.21
CA TYR A 394 -18.72 -9.76 -12.95
C TYR A 394 -20.24 -9.60 -12.99
N MET A 395 -20.76 -8.97 -14.05
CA MET A 395 -22.20 -8.78 -14.23
C MET A 395 -22.94 -10.13 -14.38
N GLN A 396 -22.39 -11.06 -15.16
CA GLN A 396 -22.97 -12.38 -15.39
C GLN A 396 -23.04 -13.22 -14.11
N LEU A 397 -21.96 -13.22 -13.30
CA LEU A 397 -21.94 -13.90 -12.00
C LEU A 397 -22.85 -13.17 -10.98
N GLY A 398 -22.87 -11.83 -10.99
CA GLY A 398 -23.73 -11.03 -10.11
C GLY A 398 -25.23 -11.25 -10.36
N THR A 399 -25.62 -11.64 -11.56
CA THR A 399 -27.01 -11.92 -11.97
C THR A 399 -27.34 -13.40 -12.07
N GLY A 400 -26.39 -14.30 -11.76
CA GLY A 400 -26.59 -15.76 -11.79
C GLY A 400 -26.64 -16.36 -13.21
N GLN A 401 -26.13 -15.66 -14.21
CA GLN A 401 -26.04 -16.13 -15.61
C GLN A 401 -24.84 -17.06 -15.79
N VAL A 402 -24.89 -18.23 -15.11
CA VAL A 402 -23.75 -19.16 -15.02
C VAL A 402 -23.21 -19.57 -16.38
N SER A 403 -24.09 -19.87 -17.34
CA SER A 403 -23.67 -20.33 -18.67
C SER A 403 -22.86 -19.29 -19.41
N GLU A 404 -23.27 -18.03 -19.35
CA GLU A 404 -22.54 -16.93 -20.00
C GLU A 404 -21.24 -16.61 -19.25
N ALA A 405 -21.28 -16.63 -17.90
CA ALA A 405 -20.10 -16.45 -17.07
C ALA A 405 -19.02 -17.50 -17.37
N MET A 406 -19.40 -18.77 -17.52
CA MET A 406 -18.46 -19.83 -17.86
C MET A 406 -17.87 -19.69 -19.27
N LYS A 407 -18.62 -19.19 -20.24
CA LYS A 407 -18.06 -18.86 -21.56
C LYS A 407 -17.04 -17.74 -21.50
N SER A 408 -17.33 -16.68 -20.73
CA SER A 408 -16.40 -15.57 -20.49
C SER A 408 -15.14 -16.03 -19.75
N LEU A 409 -15.28 -16.85 -18.71
CA LEU A 409 -14.17 -17.43 -17.97
C LEU A 409 -13.30 -18.33 -18.87
N LYS A 410 -13.94 -19.18 -19.68
CA LYS A 410 -13.24 -20.03 -20.65
C LYS A 410 -12.40 -19.22 -21.64
N ALA A 411 -12.92 -18.10 -22.14
CA ALA A 411 -12.18 -17.22 -23.03
C ALA A 411 -10.97 -16.57 -22.32
N LEU A 412 -11.11 -16.14 -21.07
CA LEU A 412 -10.00 -15.57 -20.29
C LEU A 412 -8.89 -16.61 -19.99
N ILE A 413 -9.27 -17.85 -19.68
CA ILE A 413 -8.31 -18.92 -19.38
C ILE A 413 -7.56 -19.38 -20.63
N ALA A 414 -8.21 -19.41 -21.78
CA ALA A 414 -7.61 -19.87 -23.04
C ALA A 414 -6.38 -19.06 -23.48
N ASP A 415 -6.24 -17.84 -22.96
CA ASP A 415 -5.12 -16.94 -23.30
C ASP A 415 -3.93 -17.03 -22.32
N VAL A 416 -4.05 -17.83 -21.26
CA VAL A 416 -2.92 -18.05 -20.33
C VAL A 416 -1.90 -18.97 -21.00
N PRO A 417 -0.66 -18.50 -21.29
CA PRO A 417 0.32 -19.30 -22.02
C PRO A 417 0.70 -20.58 -21.30
N TYR A 418 0.66 -21.71 -22.00
CA TYR A 418 1.14 -23.01 -21.50
C TYR A 418 2.64 -23.00 -21.14
N SER A 419 3.42 -22.17 -21.83
CA SER A 419 4.88 -22.12 -21.76
C SER A 419 5.46 -21.36 -20.54
N ASN A 420 4.64 -20.96 -19.59
CA ASN A 420 5.17 -20.37 -18.36
C ASN A 420 5.92 -21.45 -17.57
N LYS A 421 7.25 -21.49 -17.74
CA LYS A 421 8.15 -22.52 -17.20
C LYS A 421 8.01 -22.75 -15.69
N LYS A 422 7.53 -21.76 -14.96
CA LYS A 422 7.34 -21.83 -13.51
C LYS A 422 6.02 -22.47 -13.09
N MET A 423 4.98 -22.30 -13.90
CA MET A 423 3.72 -23.04 -13.70
C MET A 423 3.82 -24.50 -14.16
N ALA A 424 4.84 -24.86 -14.91
CA ALA A 424 5.04 -26.22 -15.42
C ALA A 424 5.42 -27.24 -14.33
N SER A 425 5.89 -26.80 -13.17
CA SER A 425 6.20 -27.66 -12.01
C SER A 425 5.01 -27.88 -11.07
N MET A 426 3.91 -27.12 -11.22
CA MET A 426 2.70 -27.25 -10.42
C MET A 426 1.81 -28.38 -10.93
N ASP A 427 1.05 -28.99 -10.02
CA ASP A 427 -0.06 -29.86 -10.41
C ASP A 427 -1.07 -29.11 -11.28
N MET A 428 -1.63 -29.77 -12.29
CA MET A 428 -2.46 -29.10 -13.27
C MET A 428 -3.77 -28.54 -12.67
N GLU A 429 -4.40 -29.24 -11.73
CA GLU A 429 -5.60 -28.73 -11.03
C GLU A 429 -5.25 -27.52 -10.17
N GLU A 430 -4.12 -27.51 -9.47
CA GLU A 430 -3.62 -26.39 -8.67
C GLU A 430 -3.34 -25.17 -9.56
N ARG A 431 -2.73 -25.37 -10.72
CA ARG A 431 -2.50 -24.31 -11.70
C ARG A 431 -3.79 -23.64 -12.16
N TYR A 432 -4.81 -24.42 -12.51
CA TYR A 432 -6.10 -23.89 -12.92
C TYR A 432 -6.82 -23.19 -11.77
N ARG A 433 -6.75 -23.73 -10.55
CA ARG A 433 -7.29 -23.12 -9.36
C ARG A 433 -6.70 -21.73 -9.13
N LEU A 434 -5.38 -21.59 -9.27
CA LEU A 434 -4.68 -20.30 -9.20
C LEU A 434 -5.17 -19.32 -10.27
N ILE A 435 -5.26 -19.72 -11.52
CA ILE A 435 -5.71 -18.87 -12.62
C ILE A 435 -7.16 -18.41 -12.39
N ILE A 436 -8.06 -19.34 -12.07
CA ILE A 436 -9.48 -19.02 -11.86
C ILE A 436 -9.66 -18.10 -10.66
N SER A 437 -8.99 -18.40 -9.53
CA SER A 437 -9.06 -17.54 -8.34
C SER A 437 -8.51 -16.13 -8.61
N THR A 438 -7.43 -16.02 -9.37
CA THR A 438 -6.87 -14.73 -9.80
C THR A 438 -7.87 -13.92 -10.62
N ILE A 439 -8.51 -14.54 -11.60
CA ILE A 439 -9.54 -13.88 -12.43
C ILE A 439 -10.73 -13.41 -11.58
N LEU A 440 -11.23 -14.27 -10.68
CA LEU A 440 -12.37 -13.94 -9.83
C LEU A 440 -12.04 -12.82 -8.82
N ASN A 441 -10.83 -12.82 -8.24
CA ASN A 441 -10.37 -11.73 -7.39
C ASN A 441 -10.20 -10.41 -8.17
N ALA A 442 -9.65 -10.48 -9.40
CA ALA A 442 -9.44 -9.30 -10.25
C ALA A 442 -10.76 -8.63 -10.66
N ILE A 443 -11.86 -9.36 -10.73
CA ILE A 443 -13.19 -8.78 -10.94
C ILE A 443 -13.88 -8.30 -9.65
N GLY A 444 -13.19 -8.34 -8.52
CA GLY A 444 -13.68 -7.82 -7.24
C GLY A 444 -14.58 -8.78 -6.46
N MET A 445 -14.59 -10.06 -6.81
CA MET A 445 -15.30 -11.08 -6.01
C MET A 445 -14.47 -11.49 -4.80
N LYS A 446 -15.12 -11.82 -3.68
CA LYS A 446 -14.46 -12.51 -2.57
C LYS A 446 -14.24 -13.97 -2.97
N VAL A 447 -13.01 -14.45 -2.87
CA VAL A 447 -12.65 -15.84 -3.21
C VAL A 447 -11.96 -16.48 -2.01
N GLU A 448 -12.42 -17.66 -1.62
CA GLU A 448 -11.77 -18.52 -0.62
C GLU A 448 -11.25 -19.77 -1.36
N ILE A 449 -9.97 -20.10 -1.15
CA ILE A 449 -9.28 -21.20 -1.81
C ILE A 449 -9.12 -22.33 -0.79
N GLU A 450 -9.36 -23.57 -1.20
CA GLU A 450 -9.16 -24.76 -0.37
C GLU A 450 -9.92 -24.71 0.98
N HIS A 451 -11.17 -24.28 0.95
CA HIS A 451 -11.99 -24.15 2.16
C HIS A 451 -12.25 -25.52 2.81
N MET A 452 -11.78 -25.67 4.06
CA MET A 452 -11.87 -26.92 4.80
C MET A 452 -13.25 -27.08 5.47
N LEU A 453 -13.90 -28.20 5.22
CA LEU A 453 -15.11 -28.64 5.92
C LEU A 453 -14.85 -29.96 6.66
N SER A 454 -15.74 -30.32 7.56
CA SER A 454 -15.69 -31.64 8.23
C SER A 454 -15.87 -32.82 7.25
N THR A 455 -16.47 -32.56 6.10
CA THR A 455 -16.77 -33.56 5.05
C THR A 455 -15.76 -33.56 3.91
N GLY A 456 -14.84 -32.61 3.86
CA GLY A 456 -13.83 -32.51 2.81
C GLY A 456 -13.29 -31.10 2.61
N ARG A 457 -12.72 -30.84 1.45
CA ARG A 457 -12.11 -29.57 1.07
C ARG A 457 -12.69 -29.11 -0.25
N ILE A 458 -13.24 -27.87 -0.28
CA ILE A 458 -13.77 -27.22 -1.48
C ILE A 458 -12.63 -26.52 -2.21
N ASP A 459 -12.50 -26.68 -3.52
CA ASP A 459 -11.43 -26.03 -4.28
C ASP A 459 -11.54 -24.50 -4.25
N LEU A 460 -12.73 -23.95 -4.54
CA LEU A 460 -12.98 -22.51 -4.55
C LEU A 460 -14.39 -22.19 -4.07
N ILE A 461 -14.51 -21.18 -3.22
CA ILE A 461 -15.78 -20.51 -2.92
C ILE A 461 -15.67 -19.08 -3.40
N SER A 462 -16.66 -18.62 -4.17
CA SER A 462 -16.71 -17.24 -4.61
C SER A 462 -18.10 -16.66 -4.38
N SER A 463 -18.19 -15.37 -4.05
CA SER A 463 -19.47 -14.77 -3.71
C SER A 463 -19.66 -13.37 -4.26
N THR A 464 -20.92 -13.07 -4.60
CA THR A 464 -21.44 -11.75 -4.92
C THR A 464 -22.42 -11.29 -3.84
N SER A 465 -23.06 -10.15 -4.04
CA SER A 465 -24.14 -9.69 -3.14
C SER A 465 -25.39 -10.58 -3.15
N GLN A 466 -25.60 -11.40 -4.19
CA GLN A 466 -26.80 -12.21 -4.38
C GLN A 466 -26.54 -13.72 -4.47
N TYR A 467 -25.31 -14.13 -4.77
CA TYR A 467 -24.96 -15.53 -5.03
C TYR A 467 -23.70 -15.96 -4.27
N ILE A 468 -23.68 -17.24 -3.89
CA ILE A 468 -22.50 -17.98 -3.42
C ILE A 468 -22.25 -19.10 -4.43
N TYR A 469 -21.04 -19.15 -4.97
CA TYR A 469 -20.60 -20.19 -5.89
C TYR A 469 -19.66 -21.15 -5.16
N VAL A 470 -20.07 -22.40 -5.05
CA VAL A 470 -19.25 -23.52 -4.55
C VAL A 470 -18.68 -24.24 -5.76
N ILE A 471 -17.37 -24.10 -5.99
CA ILE A 471 -16.73 -24.52 -7.24
C ILE A 471 -15.77 -25.67 -6.95
N GLU A 472 -15.90 -26.75 -7.73
CA GLU A 472 -15.01 -27.91 -7.71
C GLU A 472 -14.40 -28.07 -9.10
N LEU A 473 -13.09 -28.31 -9.15
CA LEU A 473 -12.29 -28.42 -10.37
C LEU A 473 -11.84 -29.86 -10.57
N LYS A 474 -11.99 -30.40 -11.77
CA LYS A 474 -11.46 -31.71 -12.10
C LYS A 474 -10.89 -31.73 -13.51
N LEU A 475 -9.73 -32.35 -13.64
CA LEU A 475 -9.20 -32.69 -14.96
C LEU A 475 -10.13 -33.70 -15.65
N ARG A 476 -10.14 -33.68 -16.98
CA ARG A 476 -10.93 -34.64 -17.78
C ARG A 476 -10.60 -36.09 -17.42
N ASN A 477 -9.32 -36.43 -17.27
CA ASN A 477 -8.86 -37.76 -16.90
C ASN A 477 -9.25 -38.18 -15.47
N ASN A 478 -9.56 -37.19 -14.59
CA ASN A 478 -10.04 -37.41 -13.22
C ASN A 478 -11.58 -37.44 -13.13
N GLY A 479 -12.27 -37.65 -14.25
CA GLY A 479 -13.72 -37.76 -14.35
C GLY A 479 -14.45 -36.43 -14.62
N GLY A 480 -13.73 -35.34 -14.84
CA GLY A 480 -14.24 -34.05 -15.31
C GLY A 480 -15.38 -33.47 -14.49
N LYS A 481 -16.27 -32.72 -15.15
CA LYS A 481 -17.41 -32.05 -14.51
C LYS A 481 -18.37 -32.98 -13.77
N GLU A 482 -18.49 -34.23 -14.21
CA GLU A 482 -19.38 -35.21 -13.56
C GLU A 482 -18.82 -35.63 -12.19
N ALA A 483 -17.51 -35.87 -12.09
CA ALA A 483 -16.84 -36.17 -10.83
C ALA A 483 -16.85 -34.96 -9.90
N ALA A 484 -16.64 -33.74 -10.43
CA ALA A 484 -16.69 -32.51 -9.67
C ALA A 484 -18.10 -32.27 -9.05
N VAL A 485 -19.16 -32.40 -9.84
CA VAL A 485 -20.55 -32.26 -9.34
C VAL A 485 -20.87 -33.37 -8.32
N ARG A 486 -20.43 -34.60 -8.56
CA ARG A 486 -20.63 -35.72 -7.63
C ARG A 486 -19.98 -35.41 -6.26
N GLN A 487 -18.76 -34.90 -6.26
CA GLN A 487 -18.03 -34.52 -5.05
C GLN A 487 -18.80 -33.43 -4.26
N ILE A 488 -19.30 -32.38 -4.94
CA ILE A 488 -20.11 -31.32 -4.31
C ILE A 488 -21.33 -31.92 -3.59
N ILE A 489 -22.01 -32.87 -4.22
CA ILE A 489 -23.25 -33.48 -3.69
C ILE A 489 -22.95 -34.47 -2.57
N GLU A 490 -22.02 -35.42 -2.78
CA GLU A 490 -21.70 -36.49 -1.82
C GLU A 490 -21.10 -35.92 -0.53
N HIS A 491 -20.27 -34.87 -0.61
CA HIS A 491 -19.67 -34.21 0.54
C HIS A 491 -20.52 -33.05 1.08
N GLN A 492 -21.71 -32.82 0.53
CA GLN A 492 -22.66 -31.78 0.97
C GLN A 492 -22.02 -30.39 1.06
N TYR A 493 -21.17 -30.01 0.12
CA TYR A 493 -20.40 -28.76 0.15
C TYR A 493 -21.24 -27.47 0.14
N MET A 494 -22.52 -27.54 -0.26
CA MET A 494 -23.44 -26.41 -0.24
C MET A 494 -24.15 -26.22 1.11
N GLU A 495 -24.21 -27.25 1.98
CA GLU A 495 -24.95 -27.22 3.26
C GLU A 495 -24.57 -26.06 4.17
N PRO A 496 -23.29 -25.74 4.40
CA PRO A 496 -22.90 -24.65 5.29
C PRO A 496 -23.45 -23.27 4.89
N PHE A 497 -23.80 -23.11 3.62
CA PHE A 497 -24.24 -21.86 3.05
C PHE A 497 -25.77 -21.75 2.92
N LYS A 498 -26.53 -22.79 3.23
CA LYS A 498 -28.02 -22.78 3.12
C LYS A 498 -28.71 -21.80 4.07
N ALA A 499 -28.06 -21.44 5.16
CA ALA A 499 -28.58 -20.44 6.10
C ALA A 499 -28.34 -18.98 5.63
N ASP A 500 -27.52 -18.79 4.60
CA ASP A 500 -27.24 -17.47 4.02
C ASP A 500 -28.44 -17.01 3.18
N SER A 501 -28.71 -15.71 3.16
CA SER A 501 -29.80 -15.13 2.36
C SER A 501 -29.53 -15.16 0.84
N ARG A 502 -28.27 -15.39 0.45
CA ARG A 502 -27.84 -15.47 -0.95
C ARG A 502 -28.16 -16.84 -1.53
N LYS A 503 -28.34 -16.88 -2.86
CA LYS A 503 -28.57 -18.13 -3.56
C LYS A 503 -27.26 -18.90 -3.73
N VAL A 504 -27.23 -20.15 -3.27
CA VAL A 504 -26.07 -21.04 -3.42
C VAL A 504 -26.13 -21.80 -4.75
N ILE A 505 -25.00 -21.82 -5.48
CA ILE A 505 -24.86 -22.54 -6.74
C ILE A 505 -23.61 -23.42 -6.65
N GLY A 506 -23.79 -24.73 -6.74
CA GLY A 506 -22.69 -25.70 -6.90
C GLY A 506 -22.28 -25.78 -8.37
N LEU A 507 -20.99 -25.71 -8.66
CA LEU A 507 -20.44 -25.64 -10.02
C LEU A 507 -19.25 -26.59 -10.18
N GLY A 508 -19.42 -27.67 -10.94
CA GLY A 508 -18.33 -28.56 -11.33
C GLY A 508 -17.74 -28.11 -12.67
N ILE A 509 -16.43 -27.90 -12.71
CA ILE A 509 -15.69 -27.44 -13.88
C ILE A 509 -14.74 -28.54 -14.37
N GLU A 510 -14.82 -28.83 -15.67
CA GLU A 510 -13.92 -29.75 -16.37
C GLU A 510 -12.79 -28.98 -17.03
N LEU A 511 -11.55 -29.42 -16.74
CA LEU A 511 -10.32 -28.81 -17.21
C LEU A 511 -9.55 -29.74 -18.14
N ASP A 512 -8.78 -29.15 -19.04
CA ASP A 512 -7.95 -29.88 -20.00
C ASP A 512 -6.67 -30.44 -19.32
N ASP A 513 -6.37 -31.70 -19.56
CA ASP A 513 -5.22 -32.38 -18.98
C ASP A 513 -3.87 -31.91 -19.53
N GLU A 514 -3.86 -31.27 -20.69
CA GLU A 514 -2.66 -30.74 -21.36
C GLU A 514 -2.49 -29.23 -21.16
N GLY A 515 -3.37 -28.61 -20.36
CA GLY A 515 -3.29 -27.17 -20.07
C GLY A 515 -3.96 -26.25 -21.10
N LYS A 516 -4.84 -26.76 -21.97
CA LYS A 516 -5.52 -25.99 -23.03
C LYS A 516 -6.71 -25.15 -22.55
N GLY A 517 -7.04 -25.22 -21.26
CA GLY A 517 -8.05 -24.36 -20.64
C GLY A 517 -9.26 -25.10 -20.07
N LEU A 518 -10.34 -24.36 -19.84
CA LEU A 518 -11.63 -24.86 -19.39
C LEU A 518 -12.35 -25.53 -20.57
N LEU A 519 -12.76 -26.78 -20.38
CA LEU A 519 -13.43 -27.56 -21.42
C LEU A 519 -14.94 -27.45 -21.34
N ASP A 520 -15.51 -27.76 -20.18
CA ASP A 520 -16.95 -27.80 -19.95
C ASP A 520 -17.30 -27.56 -18.46
N TRP A 521 -18.56 -27.44 -18.14
CA TRP A 521 -19.05 -27.24 -16.78
C TRP A 521 -20.43 -27.85 -16.57
N LYS A 522 -20.80 -28.04 -15.28
CA LYS A 522 -22.12 -28.52 -14.89
C LYS A 522 -22.53 -27.90 -13.54
N VAL A 523 -23.77 -27.43 -13.48
CA VAL A 523 -24.38 -26.98 -12.21
C VAL A 523 -24.88 -28.19 -11.43
N ALA A 524 -24.49 -28.28 -10.17
CA ALA A 524 -25.04 -29.28 -9.26
C ALA A 524 -26.51 -28.98 -9.02
N LYS A 525 -27.36 -29.96 -9.27
CA LYS A 525 -28.80 -29.91 -8.91
C LYS A 525 -28.93 -30.62 -7.58
N GLU A 526 -29.67 -30.01 -6.64
CA GLU A 526 -30.09 -30.66 -5.39
C GLU A 526 -30.89 -31.92 -5.67
#